data_66b2c179f0fb58068f6280814c4168be
#
_entry.id   66b2c179f0fb58068f6280814c4168be
#
_cell.length_a   1.000
_cell.length_b   1.000
_cell.length_c   1.000
_cell.angle_alpha   90.00
_cell.angle_beta   90.00
_cell.angle_gamma   90.00
#
_symmetry.space_group_name_H-M   'P 1'
#
loop_
_entity.id
_entity.type
_entity.pdbx_description
1 polymer ?
#
loop_
_entity_poly.entity_id
_entity_poly.type
_entity_poly.pdbx_seq_one_letter_code
_entity_poly.pdbx_strand_id
1 'polypeptide(L)'
;VCNCATLSTLHGCPPQEIERIARYLIEEKKVHTFIKCNPTLLGYEFARKTLDGLGYDYIQFDDHHFREDLQWEDAVPMFHRLQALADREGLEFGLKLSNTFPVDVKAGELPSEEMYMAGKSLFPLTTTMAAMMAKEFGGKLRLSYAGGADAFNVDKLFSCGIWPITMATTELKPGGYQRFTQIGDKLDALDFKPFQGVDVTAVEALAQAARSDLSLIHISEPTRHAQISY
;
A
#
# COMPACT_ATOMS: atom_id res chain seq x y z
N VAL A 1 3.33 -17.46 -19.12
CA VAL A 1 2.34 -17.61 -18.05
C VAL A 1 2.98 -17.04 -16.79
N CYS A 2 2.26 -16.18 -16.05
CA CYS A 2 2.75 -15.60 -14.81
C CYS A 2 2.69 -16.67 -13.69
N ASN A 3 3.77 -16.80 -12.92
CA ASN A 3 3.86 -17.69 -11.77
C ASN A 3 3.65 -16.97 -10.43
N CYS A 4 3.02 -15.81 -10.45
CA CYS A 4 2.76 -14.98 -9.28
C CYS A 4 1.28 -14.59 -9.19
N ALA A 5 0.73 -14.61 -7.98
CA ALA A 5 -0.63 -14.18 -7.69
C ALA A 5 -0.65 -13.16 -6.54
N THR A 6 -1.55 -12.20 -6.62
CA THR A 6 -1.86 -11.30 -5.51
C THR A 6 -3.28 -11.58 -5.03
N LEU A 7 -3.41 -12.06 -3.81
CA LEU A 7 -4.70 -12.25 -3.14
C LEU A 7 -5.22 -10.89 -2.65
N SER A 8 -6.40 -10.50 -3.12
CA SER A 8 -7.13 -9.34 -2.63
C SER A 8 -8.49 -9.81 -2.13
N THR A 9 -8.79 -9.54 -0.89
CA THR A 9 -10.06 -9.90 -0.25
C THR A 9 -10.93 -8.67 -0.04
N LEU A 10 -12.21 -8.89 0.16
CA LEU A 10 -13.14 -7.85 0.60
C LEU A 10 -12.83 -7.42 2.03
N HIS A 11 -13.28 -6.22 2.41
CA HIS A 11 -13.28 -5.77 3.80
C HIS A 11 -14.04 -6.77 4.68
N GLY A 12 -13.58 -6.98 5.90
CA GLY A 12 -14.17 -7.93 6.83
C GLY A 12 -13.88 -9.43 6.55
N CYS A 13 -12.98 -9.74 5.60
CA CYS A 13 -12.61 -11.14 5.37
C CYS A 13 -11.83 -11.71 6.57
N PRO A 14 -12.28 -12.84 7.16
CA PRO A 14 -11.63 -13.42 8.33
C PRO A 14 -10.16 -13.83 8.07
N PRO A 15 -9.25 -13.65 9.05
CA PRO A 15 -7.84 -14.02 8.89
C PRO A 15 -7.63 -15.47 8.47
N GLN A 16 -8.41 -16.40 9.01
CA GLN A 16 -8.32 -17.83 8.70
C GLN A 16 -8.68 -18.12 7.23
N GLU A 17 -9.59 -17.36 6.66
CA GLU A 17 -9.97 -17.49 5.25
C GLU A 17 -8.86 -16.95 4.33
N ILE A 18 -8.28 -15.81 4.69
CA ILE A 18 -7.13 -15.23 3.98
C ILE A 18 -5.98 -16.23 3.97
N GLU A 19 -5.64 -16.78 5.14
CA GLU A 19 -4.57 -17.77 5.27
C GLU A 19 -4.86 -19.04 4.46
N ARG A 20 -6.08 -19.55 4.50
CA ARG A 20 -6.49 -20.75 3.76
C ARG A 20 -6.31 -20.59 2.26
N ILE A 21 -6.73 -19.44 1.72
CA ILE A 21 -6.58 -19.14 0.28
C ILE A 21 -5.10 -18.98 -0.08
N ALA A 22 -4.33 -18.25 0.72
CA ALA A 22 -2.90 -18.06 0.48
C ALA A 22 -2.14 -19.39 0.50
N ARG A 23 -2.44 -20.26 1.48
CA ARG A 23 -1.88 -21.61 1.54
C ARG A 23 -2.19 -22.42 0.29
N TYR A 24 -3.43 -22.40 -0.17
CA TYR A 24 -3.83 -23.08 -1.40
C TYR A 24 -3.03 -22.62 -2.64
N LEU A 25 -2.79 -21.31 -2.74
CA LEU A 25 -1.97 -20.75 -3.82
C LEU A 25 -0.53 -21.25 -3.74
N ILE A 26 0.05 -21.31 -2.56
CA ILE A 26 1.44 -21.77 -2.34
C ILE A 26 1.55 -23.29 -2.48
N GLU A 27 0.72 -24.05 -1.75
CA GLU A 27 0.85 -25.51 -1.64
C GLU A 27 0.33 -26.25 -2.87
N GLU A 28 -0.80 -25.82 -3.45
CA GLU A 28 -1.47 -26.55 -4.52
C GLU A 28 -1.20 -25.94 -5.91
N LYS A 29 -1.22 -24.61 -6.00
CA LYS A 29 -0.99 -23.91 -7.28
C LYS A 29 0.49 -23.64 -7.57
N LYS A 30 1.34 -23.74 -6.54
CA LYS A 30 2.80 -23.54 -6.65
C LYS A 30 3.15 -22.20 -7.31
N VAL A 31 2.52 -21.12 -6.85
CA VAL A 31 2.78 -19.75 -7.33
C VAL A 31 3.32 -18.88 -6.23
N HIS A 32 4.19 -17.95 -6.58
CA HIS A 32 4.58 -16.85 -5.69
C HIS A 32 3.34 -16.10 -5.28
N THR A 33 3.18 -15.83 -3.99
CA THR A 33 1.91 -15.33 -3.46
C THR A 33 2.10 -14.04 -2.66
N PHE A 34 1.31 -13.02 -3.01
CA PHE A 34 1.25 -11.76 -2.28
C PHE A 34 -0.14 -11.58 -1.69
N ILE A 35 -0.22 -11.04 -0.46
CA ILE A 35 -1.47 -10.60 0.14
C ILE A 35 -1.56 -9.09 0.05
N LYS A 36 -2.67 -8.60 -0.51
CA LYS A 36 -2.96 -7.17 -0.56
C LYS A 36 -3.59 -6.76 0.77
N CYS A 37 -2.90 -5.85 1.48
CA CYS A 37 -3.31 -5.38 2.80
C CYS A 37 -4.14 -4.10 2.71
N ASN A 38 -5.06 -3.93 3.65
CA ASN A 38 -5.85 -2.70 3.79
C ASN A 38 -5.13 -1.70 4.70
N PRO A 39 -5.23 -0.38 4.44
CA PRO A 39 -4.68 0.66 5.32
C PRO A 39 -5.24 0.64 6.74
N THR A 40 -6.38 -0.02 6.94
CA THR A 40 -7.03 -0.25 8.24
C THR A 40 -6.15 -0.99 9.25
N LEU A 41 -5.12 -1.73 8.80
CA LEU A 41 -4.07 -2.32 9.66
C LEU A 41 -3.33 -1.31 10.53
N LEU A 42 -3.37 -0.02 10.19
CA LEU A 42 -2.73 1.04 10.98
C LEU A 42 -3.55 1.47 12.21
N GLY A 43 -4.82 1.08 12.28
CA GLY A 43 -5.76 1.52 13.28
C GLY A 43 -6.36 2.90 12.99
N TYR A 44 -7.59 3.11 13.47
CA TYR A 44 -8.39 4.31 13.20
C TYR A 44 -7.70 5.60 13.65
N GLU A 45 -7.25 5.65 14.89
CA GLU A 45 -6.65 6.86 15.48
C GLU A 45 -5.40 7.32 14.71
N PHE A 46 -4.58 6.37 14.29
CA PHE A 46 -3.39 6.70 13.50
C PHE A 46 -3.76 7.24 12.12
N ALA A 47 -4.69 6.59 11.42
CA ALA A 47 -5.13 7.01 10.10
C ALA A 47 -5.78 8.39 10.15
N ARG A 48 -6.67 8.64 11.12
CA ARG A 48 -7.35 9.92 11.31
C ARG A 48 -6.35 11.05 11.58
N LYS A 49 -5.49 10.85 12.59
CA LYS A 49 -4.46 11.84 12.95
C LYS A 49 -3.52 12.17 11.78
N THR A 50 -3.14 11.17 11.01
CA THR A 50 -2.24 11.36 9.86
C THR A 50 -2.91 12.18 8.77
N LEU A 51 -4.14 11.84 8.41
CA LEU A 51 -4.89 12.54 7.38
C LEU A 51 -5.23 13.98 7.79
N ASP A 52 -5.66 14.21 9.03
CA ASP A 52 -5.93 15.53 9.55
C ASP A 52 -4.67 16.41 9.54
N GLY A 53 -3.55 15.87 9.98
CA GLY A 53 -2.27 16.58 9.99
C GLY A 53 -1.76 17.01 8.62
N LEU A 54 -2.24 16.36 7.55
CA LEU A 54 -1.91 16.67 6.16
C LEU A 54 -2.99 17.51 5.45
N GLY A 55 -4.02 17.97 6.17
CA GLY A 55 -5.10 18.79 5.62
C GLY A 55 -6.19 18.01 4.90
N TYR A 56 -6.28 16.69 5.13
CA TYR A 56 -7.37 15.83 4.65
C TYR A 56 -8.50 15.68 5.68
N ASP A 57 -8.68 16.65 6.58
CA ASP A 57 -9.72 16.68 7.62
C ASP A 57 -11.15 16.66 7.07
N TYR A 58 -11.32 17.06 5.80
CA TYR A 58 -12.60 17.01 5.10
C TYR A 58 -13.02 15.60 4.69
N ILE A 59 -12.09 14.64 4.64
CA ILE A 59 -12.40 13.24 4.35
C ILE A 59 -13.02 12.61 5.58
N GLN A 60 -14.25 12.13 5.46
CA GLN A 60 -15.00 11.56 6.57
C GLN A 60 -14.96 10.02 6.52
N PHE A 61 -14.74 9.40 7.65
CA PHE A 61 -14.83 7.96 7.88
C PHE A 61 -14.91 7.70 9.37
N ASP A 62 -15.50 6.58 9.74
CA ASP A 62 -15.57 6.10 11.13
C ASP A 62 -14.62 4.91 11.36
N ASP A 63 -14.74 4.26 12.51
CA ASP A 63 -13.89 3.14 12.90
C ASP A 63 -14.43 1.76 12.49
N HIS A 64 -15.57 1.70 11.78
CA HIS A 64 -16.27 0.46 11.44
C HIS A 64 -15.35 -0.51 10.66
N HIS A 65 -14.80 -0.07 9.54
CA HIS A 65 -13.90 -0.90 8.74
C HIS A 65 -12.60 -1.27 9.47
N PHE A 66 -12.13 -0.41 10.38
CA PHE A 66 -10.94 -0.70 11.19
C PHE A 66 -11.16 -1.83 12.20
N ARG A 67 -12.40 -2.00 12.69
CA ARG A 67 -12.74 -3.08 13.62
C ARG A 67 -13.01 -4.40 12.92
N GLU A 68 -13.53 -4.35 11.70
CA GLU A 68 -13.93 -5.55 10.96
C GLU A 68 -12.82 -6.14 10.09
N ASP A 69 -11.90 -5.31 9.61
CA ASP A 69 -10.79 -5.75 8.78
C ASP A 69 -9.74 -6.54 9.59
N LEU A 70 -8.84 -7.18 8.87
CA LEU A 70 -7.69 -7.88 9.42
C LEU A 70 -6.93 -6.99 10.42
N GLN A 71 -6.78 -7.45 11.67
CA GLN A 71 -6.06 -6.76 12.72
C GLN A 71 -4.56 -7.09 12.69
N TRP A 72 -3.72 -6.19 13.21
CA TRP A 72 -2.28 -6.37 13.25
C TRP A 72 -1.85 -7.64 14.01
N GLU A 73 -2.51 -7.91 15.11
CA GLU A 73 -2.23 -9.05 16.00
C GLU A 73 -2.51 -10.41 15.33
N ASP A 74 -3.46 -10.44 14.39
CA ASP A 74 -3.76 -11.63 13.59
C ASP A 74 -2.89 -11.70 12.32
N ALA A 75 -2.63 -10.55 11.71
CA ALA A 75 -1.89 -10.43 10.46
C ALA A 75 -0.45 -10.89 10.58
N VAL A 76 0.28 -10.40 11.58
CA VAL A 76 1.71 -10.65 11.73
C VAL A 76 2.01 -12.15 11.93
N PRO A 77 1.38 -12.86 12.86
CA PRO A 77 1.61 -14.30 12.99
C PRO A 77 1.23 -15.10 11.74
N MET A 78 0.16 -14.71 11.04
CA MET A 78 -0.25 -15.32 9.79
C MET A 78 0.82 -15.13 8.71
N PHE A 79 1.35 -13.92 8.54
CA PHE A 79 2.38 -13.64 7.54
C PHE A 79 3.68 -14.40 7.83
N HIS A 80 4.08 -14.55 9.09
CA HIS A 80 5.23 -15.39 9.47
C HIS A 80 5.02 -16.86 9.09
N ARG A 81 3.82 -17.40 9.31
CA ARG A 81 3.50 -18.79 8.90
C ARG A 81 3.53 -18.96 7.38
N LEU A 82 2.98 -17.99 6.65
CA LEU A 82 2.96 -18.03 5.18
C LEU A 82 4.35 -17.84 4.57
N GLN A 83 5.18 -16.97 5.16
CA GLN A 83 6.59 -16.84 4.74
C GLN A 83 7.33 -18.16 4.93
N ALA A 84 7.24 -18.78 6.12
CA ALA A 84 7.88 -20.06 6.40
C ALA A 84 7.37 -21.20 5.49
N LEU A 85 6.09 -21.15 5.11
CA LEU A 85 5.52 -22.09 4.15
C LEU A 85 6.10 -21.88 2.75
N ALA A 86 6.13 -20.64 2.26
CA ALA A 86 6.67 -20.32 0.93
C ALA A 86 8.16 -20.70 0.84
N ASP A 87 8.94 -20.42 1.88
CA ASP A 87 10.35 -20.80 1.95
C ASP A 87 10.54 -22.31 1.81
N ARG A 88 9.71 -23.13 2.45
CA ARG A 88 9.74 -24.60 2.32
C ARG A 88 9.40 -25.08 0.92
N GLU A 89 8.50 -24.38 0.26
CA GLU A 89 8.04 -24.71 -1.11
C GLU A 89 8.96 -24.13 -2.20
N GLY A 90 10.00 -23.38 -1.83
CA GLY A 90 10.90 -22.70 -2.77
C GLY A 90 10.20 -21.57 -3.54
N LEU A 91 9.20 -20.94 -2.93
CA LEU A 91 8.39 -19.86 -3.49
C LEU A 91 8.60 -18.56 -2.72
N GLU A 92 8.23 -17.46 -3.35
CA GLU A 92 8.25 -16.15 -2.70
C GLU A 92 6.88 -15.83 -2.10
N PHE A 93 6.88 -15.37 -0.85
CA PHE A 93 5.74 -14.74 -0.21
C PHE A 93 6.03 -13.26 -0.01
N GLY A 94 5.00 -12.42 -0.14
CA GLY A 94 5.13 -10.99 0.07
C GLY A 94 3.80 -10.31 0.35
N LEU A 95 3.86 -9.00 0.56
CA LEU A 95 2.68 -8.17 0.77
C LEU A 95 2.57 -7.11 -0.31
N LYS A 96 1.35 -6.84 -0.76
CA LYS A 96 1.04 -5.68 -1.59
C LYS A 96 0.40 -4.59 -0.72
N LEU A 97 1.09 -3.49 -0.59
CA LEU A 97 0.68 -2.34 0.22
C LEU A 97 0.33 -1.18 -0.71
N SER A 98 -0.88 -0.66 -0.72
CA SER A 98 -2.07 -1.09 0.00
C SER A 98 -3.27 -1.20 -0.93
N ASN A 99 -4.41 -1.56 -0.34
CA ASN A 99 -5.71 -1.40 -0.97
C ASN A 99 -6.16 0.06 -0.89
N THR A 100 -7.29 0.38 -1.54
CA THR A 100 -8.02 1.64 -1.35
C THR A 100 -8.60 1.70 0.06
N PHE A 101 -8.99 2.88 0.48
CA PHE A 101 -9.49 3.15 1.81
C PHE A 101 -10.96 3.59 1.72
N PRO A 102 -11.92 2.89 2.36
CA PRO A 102 -13.32 3.29 2.35
C PRO A 102 -13.53 4.57 3.16
N VAL A 103 -14.29 5.51 2.59
CA VAL A 103 -14.65 6.79 3.19
C VAL A 103 -16.10 7.12 2.89
N ASP A 104 -16.72 7.93 3.74
CA ASP A 104 -18.12 8.31 3.61
C ASP A 104 -18.37 9.29 2.47
N VAL A 105 -19.47 9.14 1.78
CA VAL A 105 -20.02 10.14 0.87
C VAL A 105 -20.87 11.11 1.69
N LYS A 106 -20.46 12.37 1.81
CA LYS A 106 -21.18 13.38 2.60
C LYS A 106 -21.69 14.57 1.78
N ALA A 107 -21.09 14.81 0.62
CA ALA A 107 -21.44 15.94 -0.24
C ALA A 107 -22.13 15.50 -1.55
N GLY A 108 -22.56 14.25 -1.65
CA GLY A 108 -23.23 13.72 -2.83
C GLY A 108 -22.30 13.49 -4.03
N GLU A 109 -21.02 13.19 -3.75
CA GLU A 109 -20.00 12.94 -4.77
C GLU A 109 -20.32 11.72 -5.63
N LEU A 110 -20.98 10.72 -5.02
CA LEU A 110 -21.44 9.49 -5.67
C LEU A 110 -22.86 9.14 -5.21
N PRO A 111 -23.62 8.36 -5.99
CA PRO A 111 -24.94 7.84 -5.59
C PRO A 111 -24.79 6.59 -4.68
N SER A 112 -23.96 6.67 -3.64
CA SER A 112 -23.67 5.61 -2.67
C SER A 112 -23.39 6.24 -1.31
N GLU A 113 -23.41 5.44 -0.26
CA GLU A 113 -23.09 5.89 1.11
C GLU A 113 -21.57 5.98 1.32
N GLU A 114 -20.82 5.14 0.62
CA GLU A 114 -19.37 5.06 0.69
C GLU A 114 -18.71 5.21 -0.68
N MET A 115 -17.47 5.67 -0.66
CA MET A 115 -16.55 5.70 -1.79
C MET A 115 -15.15 5.27 -1.34
N TYR A 116 -14.22 5.14 -2.28
CA TYR A 116 -12.88 4.69 -1.96
C TYR A 116 -11.85 5.81 -2.18
N MET A 117 -11.18 6.21 -1.10
CA MET A 117 -10.02 7.09 -1.18
C MET A 117 -8.86 6.34 -1.83
N ALA A 118 -8.24 6.97 -2.84
CA ALA A 118 -7.11 6.43 -3.58
C ALA A 118 -6.09 7.54 -3.91
N GLY A 119 -4.93 7.15 -4.42
CA GLY A 119 -3.92 8.09 -4.88
C GLY A 119 -3.08 8.68 -3.75
N LYS A 120 -2.75 9.95 -3.85
CA LYS A 120 -1.72 10.61 -3.03
C LYS A 120 -1.99 10.61 -1.54
N SER A 121 -3.24 10.71 -1.13
CA SER A 121 -3.64 10.65 0.28
C SER A 121 -3.34 9.31 0.96
N LEU A 122 -3.22 8.24 0.18
CA LEU A 122 -2.77 6.94 0.68
C LEU A 122 -1.26 6.87 0.95
N PHE A 123 -0.45 7.70 0.30
CA PHE A 123 1.01 7.58 0.38
C PHE A 123 1.55 7.58 1.81
N PRO A 124 1.16 8.51 2.70
CA PRO A 124 1.64 8.52 4.09
C PRO A 124 1.18 7.31 4.91
N LEU A 125 -0.03 6.80 4.64
CA LEU A 125 -0.53 5.58 5.29
C LEU A 125 0.21 4.34 4.79
N THR A 126 0.32 4.20 3.48
CA THR A 126 0.96 3.03 2.86
C THR A 126 2.46 2.95 3.17
N THR A 127 3.19 4.07 3.17
CA THR A 127 4.61 4.09 3.54
C THR A 127 4.81 3.79 5.02
N THR A 128 3.91 4.23 5.90
CA THR A 128 3.97 3.85 7.32
C THR A 128 3.75 2.34 7.50
N MET A 129 2.78 1.78 6.82
CA MET A 129 2.55 0.33 6.85
C MET A 129 3.76 -0.44 6.31
N ALA A 130 4.39 0.06 5.24
CA ALA A 130 5.61 -0.52 4.70
C ALA A 130 6.76 -0.50 5.72
N ALA A 131 6.94 0.61 6.44
CA ALA A 131 7.95 0.72 7.49
C ALA A 131 7.68 -0.25 8.65
N MET A 132 6.44 -0.37 9.10
CA MET A 132 6.06 -1.31 10.16
C MET A 132 6.33 -2.76 9.75
N MET A 133 5.94 -3.16 8.54
CA MET A 133 6.18 -4.50 8.01
C MET A 133 7.67 -4.76 7.78
N ALA A 134 8.41 -3.81 7.23
CA ALA A 134 9.85 -3.95 7.03
C ALA A 134 10.58 -4.14 8.37
N LYS A 135 10.20 -3.42 9.40
CA LYS A 135 10.74 -3.56 10.74
C LYS A 135 10.44 -4.92 11.36
N GLU A 136 9.18 -5.35 11.31
CA GLU A 136 8.72 -6.64 11.85
C GLU A 136 9.48 -7.82 11.22
N PHE A 137 9.68 -7.79 9.91
CA PHE A 137 10.34 -8.87 9.17
C PHE A 137 11.84 -8.63 8.94
N GLY A 138 12.44 -7.61 9.58
CA GLY A 138 13.86 -7.29 9.41
C GLY A 138 14.25 -7.04 7.97
N GLY A 139 13.37 -6.46 7.18
CA GLY A 139 13.54 -6.16 5.76
C GLY A 139 13.47 -7.36 4.82
N LYS A 140 13.30 -8.57 5.30
CA LYS A 140 13.35 -9.80 4.48
C LYS A 140 12.08 -10.05 3.65
N LEU A 141 10.94 -9.59 4.14
CA LEU A 141 9.66 -9.78 3.46
C LEU A 141 9.57 -8.89 2.22
N ARG A 142 9.18 -9.49 1.08
CA ARG A 142 8.97 -8.74 -0.16
C ARG A 142 7.77 -7.81 -0.03
N LEU A 143 7.97 -6.53 -0.32
CA LEU A 143 6.91 -5.54 -0.37
C LEU A 143 6.71 -5.05 -1.81
N SER A 144 5.48 -5.18 -2.30
CA SER A 144 4.97 -4.55 -3.50
C SER A 144 4.14 -3.33 -3.11
N TYR A 145 4.12 -2.30 -3.93
CA TYR A 145 3.49 -1.03 -3.57
C TYR A 145 2.32 -0.67 -4.48
N ALA A 146 1.25 -0.14 -3.86
CA ALA A 146 0.13 0.51 -4.53
C ALA A 146 -0.52 1.50 -3.54
N GLY A 147 -0.32 2.80 -3.74
CA GLY A 147 -0.86 3.82 -2.82
C GLY A 147 -0.20 5.18 -3.04
N GLY A 148 -0.58 5.87 -4.10
CA GLY A 148 -0.13 7.23 -4.39
C GLY A 148 1.30 7.34 -4.92
N ALA A 149 1.87 6.28 -5.46
CA ALA A 149 3.15 6.36 -6.17
C ALA A 149 3.00 7.19 -7.45
N ASP A 150 3.96 8.09 -7.67
CA ASP A 150 4.08 8.90 -8.88
C ASP A 150 5.52 9.37 -9.10
N ALA A 151 5.76 10.27 -10.07
CA ALA A 151 7.07 10.79 -10.38
C ALA A 151 7.77 11.55 -9.22
N PHE A 152 7.07 11.92 -8.15
CA PHE A 152 7.65 12.65 -7.01
C PHE A 152 8.24 11.75 -5.93
N ASN A 153 7.87 10.45 -5.94
CA ASN A 153 8.20 9.55 -4.85
C ASN A 153 8.63 8.13 -5.28
N VAL A 154 8.48 7.78 -6.56
CA VAL A 154 8.77 6.44 -7.08
C VAL A 154 10.24 6.05 -6.89
N ASP A 155 11.16 6.98 -7.09
CA ASP A 155 12.59 6.81 -6.89
C ASP A 155 12.93 6.46 -5.43
N LYS A 156 12.26 7.11 -4.48
CA LYS A 156 12.43 6.87 -3.05
C LYS A 156 11.92 5.49 -2.64
N LEU A 157 10.73 5.09 -3.12
CA LEU A 157 10.19 3.76 -2.89
C LEU A 157 11.12 2.68 -3.43
N PHE A 158 11.57 2.85 -4.67
CA PHE A 158 12.47 1.91 -5.32
C PHE A 158 13.82 1.80 -4.60
N SER A 159 14.39 2.93 -4.17
CA SER A 159 15.64 2.97 -3.40
C SER A 159 15.53 2.30 -2.03
N CYS A 160 14.34 2.26 -1.43
CA CYS A 160 14.08 1.49 -0.20
C CYS A 160 14.01 -0.04 -0.43
N GLY A 161 14.09 -0.52 -1.67
CA GLY A 161 13.91 -1.93 -2.00
C GLY A 161 12.43 -2.34 -2.12
N ILE A 162 11.52 -1.39 -2.28
CA ILE A 162 10.07 -1.66 -2.42
C ILE A 162 9.70 -1.68 -3.90
N TRP A 163 9.44 -2.85 -4.43
CA TRP A 163 8.99 -3.10 -5.82
C TRP A 163 8.47 -4.54 -5.97
N PRO A 164 7.55 -4.85 -6.92
CA PRO A 164 7.02 -3.96 -7.97
C PRO A 164 6.16 -2.82 -7.42
N ILE A 165 6.10 -1.71 -8.18
CA ILE A 165 5.28 -0.54 -7.86
C ILE A 165 4.14 -0.46 -8.87
N THR A 166 2.90 -0.40 -8.36
CA THR A 166 1.69 -0.28 -9.17
C THR A 166 1.14 1.13 -9.06
N MET A 167 0.75 1.72 -10.17
CA MET A 167 0.11 3.03 -10.27
C MET A 167 -1.20 2.91 -11.02
N ALA A 168 -2.17 3.74 -10.68
CA ALA A 168 -3.44 3.85 -11.38
C ALA A 168 -3.91 5.31 -11.42
N THR A 169 -4.07 5.94 -10.26
CA THR A 169 -4.58 7.32 -10.14
C THR A 169 -3.73 8.33 -10.91
N THR A 170 -2.42 8.14 -10.98
CA THR A 170 -1.50 9.01 -11.71
C THR A 170 -1.81 9.04 -13.20
N GLU A 171 -2.14 7.91 -13.80
CA GLU A 171 -2.43 7.77 -15.22
C GLU A 171 -3.83 8.28 -15.59
N LEU A 172 -4.75 8.31 -14.63
CA LEU A 172 -6.12 8.83 -14.83
C LEU A 172 -6.18 10.36 -14.79
N LYS A 173 -5.11 11.04 -14.38
CA LYS A 173 -5.01 12.50 -14.32
C LYS A 173 -4.50 13.08 -15.64
N PRO A 174 -4.68 14.42 -15.85
CA PRO A 174 -4.11 15.09 -17.02
C PRO A 174 -2.62 14.77 -17.22
N GLY A 175 -2.25 14.42 -18.44
CA GLY A 175 -0.94 13.88 -18.79
C GLY A 175 -0.96 12.38 -19.04
N GLY A 176 -1.90 11.65 -18.44
CA GLY A 176 -2.13 10.23 -18.70
C GLY A 176 -0.85 9.39 -18.75
N TYR A 177 -0.74 8.52 -19.72
CA TYR A 177 0.41 7.63 -19.91
C TYR A 177 1.75 8.35 -20.19
N GLN A 178 1.74 9.64 -20.56
CA GLN A 178 3.00 10.41 -20.70
C GLN A 178 3.75 10.54 -19.37
N ARG A 179 3.06 10.39 -18.24
CA ARG A 179 3.70 10.37 -16.91
C ARG A 179 4.63 9.19 -16.72
N PHE A 180 4.43 8.08 -17.43
CA PHE A 180 5.36 6.95 -17.41
C PHE A 180 6.74 7.32 -17.93
N THR A 181 6.86 8.24 -18.88
CA THR A 181 8.18 8.75 -19.31
C THR A 181 8.91 9.42 -18.16
N GLN A 182 8.22 10.31 -17.43
CA GLN A 182 8.82 10.99 -16.27
C GLN A 182 9.23 10.02 -15.15
N ILE A 183 8.43 8.96 -14.96
CA ILE A 183 8.71 7.90 -13.97
C ILE A 183 9.88 7.05 -14.43
N GLY A 184 9.89 6.67 -15.72
CA GLY A 184 10.98 5.93 -16.35
C GLY A 184 12.31 6.66 -16.23
N ASP A 185 12.36 7.93 -16.61
CA ASP A 185 13.57 8.76 -16.51
C ASP A 185 14.16 8.80 -15.10
N LYS A 186 13.27 8.80 -14.06
CA LYS A 186 13.72 8.77 -12.67
C LYS A 186 14.27 7.40 -12.25
N LEU A 187 13.65 6.33 -12.71
CA LEU A 187 14.07 4.97 -12.39
C LEU A 187 15.33 4.59 -13.18
N ASP A 188 15.47 5.03 -14.42
CA ASP A 188 16.63 4.80 -15.26
C ASP A 188 17.91 5.47 -14.70
N ALA A 189 17.74 6.52 -13.89
CA ALA A 189 18.84 7.16 -13.17
C ALA A 189 19.33 6.34 -11.94
N LEU A 190 18.63 5.26 -11.57
CA LEU A 190 18.98 4.41 -10.44
C LEU A 190 19.62 3.10 -10.93
N ASP A 191 20.65 2.64 -10.21
CA ASP A 191 21.22 1.32 -10.45
C ASP A 191 20.22 0.23 -10.01
N PHE A 192 19.72 -0.55 -10.97
CA PHE A 192 18.91 -1.71 -10.65
C PHE A 192 19.75 -2.80 -10.01
N LYS A 193 19.29 -3.29 -8.86
CA LYS A 193 19.87 -4.45 -8.20
C LYS A 193 18.78 -5.49 -7.96
N PRO A 194 19.09 -6.80 -8.01
CA PRO A 194 18.18 -7.83 -7.55
C PRO A 194 17.73 -7.56 -6.11
N PHE A 195 16.56 -8.04 -5.74
CA PHE A 195 16.02 -7.84 -4.40
C PHE A 195 16.99 -8.39 -3.33
N GLN A 196 17.39 -7.54 -2.42
CA GLN A 196 18.29 -7.86 -1.30
C GLN A 196 17.62 -7.62 0.06
N GLY A 197 16.32 -7.31 0.04
CA GLY A 197 15.54 -6.89 1.20
C GLY A 197 15.10 -5.44 1.09
N VAL A 198 14.20 -5.05 1.98
CA VAL A 198 13.76 -3.67 2.18
C VAL A 198 14.71 -3.02 3.19
N ASP A 199 15.22 -1.84 2.85
CA ASP A 199 16.02 -1.04 3.80
C ASP A 199 15.09 -0.44 4.86
N VAL A 200 15.12 -1.03 6.06
CA VAL A 200 14.26 -0.65 7.19
C VAL A 200 14.46 0.81 7.57
N THR A 201 15.73 1.27 7.64
CA THR A 201 16.03 2.65 8.03
C THR A 201 15.55 3.65 6.97
N ALA A 202 15.77 3.33 5.71
CA ALA A 202 15.34 4.19 4.60
C ALA A 202 13.81 4.28 4.51
N VAL A 203 13.09 3.17 4.68
CA VAL A 203 11.62 3.19 4.62
C VAL A 203 10.99 3.84 5.86
N GLU A 204 11.60 3.73 7.05
CA GLU A 204 11.17 4.47 8.23
C GLU A 204 11.33 5.98 8.03
N ALA A 205 12.46 6.41 7.49
CA ALA A 205 12.71 7.82 7.14
C ALA A 205 11.72 8.33 6.08
N LEU A 206 11.45 7.53 5.04
CA LEU A 206 10.45 7.86 4.02
C LEU A 206 9.04 7.98 4.61
N ALA A 207 8.64 7.07 5.49
CA ALA A 207 7.34 7.10 6.15
C ALA A 207 7.20 8.33 7.07
N GLN A 208 8.25 8.73 7.75
CA GLN A 208 8.26 9.95 8.55
C GLN A 208 8.14 11.20 7.66
N ALA A 209 8.93 11.28 6.60
CA ALA A 209 8.87 12.38 5.63
C ALA A 209 7.47 12.48 4.99
N ALA A 210 6.86 11.36 4.60
CA ALA A 210 5.54 11.32 3.98
C ALA A 210 4.41 11.91 4.86
N ARG A 211 4.59 11.95 6.18
CA ARG A 211 3.63 12.53 7.13
C ARG A 211 3.86 14.02 7.41
N SER A 212 4.93 14.62 6.91
CA SER A 212 5.29 16.00 7.20
C SER A 212 5.70 16.81 5.97
N ASP A 213 6.17 16.16 4.92
CA ASP A 213 6.65 16.80 3.69
C ASP A 213 5.62 16.65 2.56
N LEU A 214 4.82 17.69 2.36
CA LEU A 214 3.79 17.73 1.33
C LEU A 214 4.35 17.64 -0.09
N SER A 215 5.64 17.90 -0.30
CA SER A 215 6.27 17.77 -1.62
C SER A 215 6.28 16.34 -2.14
N LEU A 216 6.31 15.34 -1.24
CA LEU A 216 6.28 13.93 -1.60
C LEU A 216 4.91 13.47 -2.14
N ILE A 217 3.86 14.17 -1.79
CA ILE A 217 2.50 13.92 -2.25
C ILE A 217 1.99 15.01 -3.20
N HIS A 218 2.84 15.98 -3.52
CA HIS A 218 2.58 17.09 -4.42
C HIS A 218 1.22 17.77 -4.15
N ILE A 219 1.07 18.30 -2.97
CA ILE A 219 -0.02 19.25 -2.67
C ILE A 219 0.54 20.64 -2.95
N SER A 220 0.42 21.10 -4.19
CA SER A 220 0.49 22.53 -4.49
C SER A 220 -0.85 23.11 -4.11
N GLU A 221 -0.90 23.81 -2.98
CA GLU A 221 -2.09 24.47 -2.44
C GLU A 221 -3.42 23.67 -2.44
N PRO A 222 -4.22 23.69 -1.38
CA PRO A 222 -5.41 22.86 -1.27
C PRO A 222 -6.51 23.37 -2.22
N THR A 223 -6.47 22.92 -3.44
CA THR A 223 -7.70 22.85 -4.22
C THR A 223 -8.50 21.68 -3.67
N ARG A 224 -9.40 21.97 -2.76
CA ARG A 224 -10.22 21.04 -1.97
C ARG A 224 -11.05 20.03 -2.78
N HIS A 225 -10.96 20.01 -4.10
CA HIS A 225 -11.84 19.22 -4.97
C HIS A 225 -11.14 18.21 -5.88
N ALA A 226 -9.82 18.02 -5.79
CA ALA A 226 -9.10 17.28 -6.84
C ALA A 226 -8.54 15.92 -6.43
N GLN A 227 -8.87 15.37 -5.27
CA GLN A 227 -8.14 14.19 -4.76
C GLN A 227 -8.97 12.94 -4.49
N ILE A 228 -10.26 12.98 -4.75
CA ILE A 228 -11.10 11.78 -4.77
C ILE A 228 -11.13 11.30 -6.22
N SER A 229 -10.40 10.22 -6.48
CA SER A 229 -10.46 9.54 -7.79
C SER A 229 -11.59 8.54 -7.75
N TYR A 230 -12.49 8.65 -8.70
CA TYR A 230 -13.54 7.67 -8.95
C TYR A 230 -12.93 6.35 -9.43
#